data_676d965d741f681ad62cb66d57c4eb9b
#
_entry.id   676d965d741f681ad62cb66d57c4eb9b
#
_cell.length_a   1.000
_cell.length_b   1.000
_cell.length_c   1.000
_cell.angle_alpha   90.00
_cell.angle_beta   90.00
_cell.angle_gamma   90.00
#
_symmetry.space_group_name_H-M   'P 1'
#
loop_
_entity.id
_entity.type
_entity.pdbx_description
1 polymer ?
#
loop_
_entity_poly.entity_id
_entity_poly.type
_entity_poly.pdbx_seq_one_letter_code
_entity_poly.pdbx_strand_id
1 'polypeptide(L)'
;NWYFENIDRSIKNKDLKNYISELQYGNENISGSKNYWNESSLKISAIEQVKLLMKIDNQQLKFDENYINAVKDSITLKKANQYRYLGKTGTGIINGKETNGWFIGTIEKNGKSYYFATHLDGKNNASGKKAKDISEKILEEMELMQ
;
A
#
# COMPACT_ATOMS: atom_id res chain seq x y z
N ASN A 1 11.65 -3.62 -9.72
CA ASN A 1 11.16 -2.40 -9.05
C ASN A 1 12.27 -1.37 -8.81
N TRP A 2 13.15 -1.24 -9.79
CA TRP A 2 14.34 -0.38 -9.77
C TRP A 2 14.06 1.06 -9.29
N TYR A 3 12.89 1.61 -9.59
CA TYR A 3 12.49 2.98 -9.21
C TYR A 3 12.43 3.14 -7.67
N PHE A 4 11.69 2.27 -6.99
CA PHE A 4 11.57 2.32 -5.53
C PHE A 4 12.88 1.94 -4.83
N GLU A 5 13.66 1.04 -5.41
CA GLU A 5 15.02 0.72 -4.90
C GLU A 5 15.95 1.92 -4.98
N ASN A 6 15.87 2.73 -6.03
CA ASN A 6 16.68 3.94 -6.16
C ASN A 6 16.24 5.02 -5.17
N ILE A 7 14.94 5.18 -4.92
CA ILE A 7 14.44 6.10 -3.89
C ILE A 7 14.96 5.65 -2.52
N ASP A 8 14.80 4.40 -2.16
CA ASP A 8 15.26 3.86 -0.88
C ASP A 8 16.77 4.08 -0.66
N ARG A 9 17.58 3.81 -1.68
CA ARG A 9 19.03 4.05 -1.63
C ARG A 9 19.42 5.52 -1.44
N SER A 10 18.56 6.44 -1.83
CA SER A 10 18.79 7.89 -1.67
C SER A 10 18.46 8.39 -0.27
N ILE A 11 17.70 7.62 0.52
CA ILE A 11 17.31 7.99 1.88
C ILE A 11 18.36 7.50 2.87
N LYS A 12 18.77 8.35 3.80
CA LYS A 12 19.68 7.94 4.87
C LYS A 12 18.98 6.98 5.83
N ASN A 13 19.65 5.91 6.25
CA ASN A 13 19.07 4.90 7.16
C ASN A 13 18.46 5.49 8.43
N LYS A 14 19.06 6.57 8.97
CA LYS A 14 18.52 7.25 10.16
C LYS A 14 17.16 7.86 9.87
N ASP A 15 17.03 8.55 8.74
CA ASP A 15 15.80 9.24 8.35
C ASP A 15 14.71 8.21 8.02
N LEU A 16 15.09 7.13 7.31
CA LEU A 16 14.19 6.02 7.01
C LEU A 16 13.63 5.38 8.30
N LYS A 17 14.47 5.09 9.29
CA LYS A 17 14.02 4.58 10.59
C LYS A 17 13.04 5.52 11.28
N ASN A 18 13.33 6.82 11.26
CA ASN A 18 12.46 7.83 11.86
C ASN A 18 11.08 7.83 11.16
N TYR A 19 11.04 7.81 9.83
CA TYR A 19 9.76 7.77 9.07
C TYR A 19 8.97 6.49 9.32
N ILE A 20 9.62 5.33 9.31
CA ILE A 20 8.97 4.04 9.59
C ILE A 20 8.36 4.03 11.00
N SER A 21 9.08 4.59 11.98
CA SER A 21 8.59 4.69 13.36
C SER A 21 7.48 5.74 13.50
N GLU A 22 7.59 6.90 12.85
CA GLU A 22 6.53 7.92 12.85
C GLU A 22 5.22 7.39 12.23
N LEU A 23 5.33 6.60 11.16
CA LEU A 23 4.21 5.92 10.54
C LEU A 23 3.66 4.78 11.40
N GLN A 24 4.41 4.28 12.39
CA GLN A 24 4.12 3.04 13.13
C GLN A 24 3.88 1.88 12.13
N TYR A 25 4.80 1.74 11.16
CA TYR A 25 4.62 0.83 10.03
C TYR A 25 4.96 -0.61 10.43
N GLY A 26 3.94 -1.39 10.73
CA GLY A 26 4.06 -2.81 11.06
C GLY A 26 5.03 -3.07 12.21
N ASN A 27 5.99 -3.98 12.01
CA ASN A 27 7.02 -4.31 13.00
C ASN A 27 8.22 -3.36 13.02
N GLU A 28 8.23 -2.30 12.20
CA GLU A 28 9.29 -1.28 12.09
C GLU A 28 10.70 -1.86 11.79
N ASN A 29 10.80 -3.12 11.40
CA ASN A 29 12.07 -3.81 11.24
C ASN A 29 12.63 -3.69 9.82
N ILE A 30 13.57 -2.78 9.63
CA ILE A 30 14.30 -2.57 8.38
C ILE A 30 15.73 -3.15 8.41
N SER A 31 16.00 -4.14 9.28
CA SER A 31 17.34 -4.75 9.41
C SER A 31 17.68 -5.75 8.30
N GLY A 32 16.70 -6.15 7.50
CA GLY A 32 16.93 -7.02 6.34
C GLY A 32 17.86 -6.40 5.31
N SER A 33 18.36 -7.23 4.38
CA SER A 33 19.19 -6.79 3.27
C SER A 33 18.46 -5.77 2.38
N LYS A 34 19.08 -5.34 1.30
CA LYS A 34 18.40 -4.55 0.24
C LYS A 34 17.05 -5.19 -0.07
N ASN A 35 15.98 -4.38 -0.11
CA ASN A 35 14.60 -4.82 -0.27
C ASN A 35 13.97 -5.41 1.02
N TYR A 36 14.29 -4.84 2.20
CA TYR A 36 13.70 -5.24 3.50
C TYR A 36 12.16 -5.30 3.50
N TRP A 37 11.50 -4.62 2.56
CA TRP A 37 10.03 -4.66 2.34
C TRP A 37 9.57 -5.83 1.46
N ASN A 38 10.47 -6.54 0.77
CA ASN A 38 10.12 -7.60 -0.18
C ASN A 38 10.51 -8.96 0.41
N GLU A 39 9.56 -9.64 1.04
CA GLU A 39 9.74 -10.97 1.66
C GLU A 39 10.91 -11.05 2.66
N SER A 40 11.16 -9.97 3.41
CA SER A 40 12.26 -9.86 4.35
C SER A 40 11.81 -9.44 5.76
N SER A 41 12.54 -8.54 6.40
CA SER A 41 12.35 -8.22 7.82
C SER A 41 11.13 -7.34 8.13
N LEU A 42 10.74 -6.44 7.22
CA LEU A 42 9.59 -5.55 7.43
C LEU A 42 8.28 -6.31 7.18
N LYS A 43 7.42 -6.36 8.20
CA LYS A 43 6.12 -7.02 8.15
C LYS A 43 5.02 -6.07 8.60
N ILE A 44 3.87 -6.17 7.95
CA ILE A 44 2.68 -5.40 8.28
C ILE A 44 1.43 -6.25 8.03
N SER A 45 0.39 -6.09 8.85
CA SER A 45 -0.90 -6.73 8.65
C SER A 45 -1.83 -5.90 7.75
N ALA A 46 -2.86 -6.53 7.18
CA ALA A 46 -3.89 -5.84 6.40
C ALA A 46 -4.63 -4.78 7.22
N ILE A 47 -4.86 -5.04 8.52
CA ILE A 47 -5.51 -4.08 9.43
C ILE A 47 -4.62 -2.85 9.65
N GLU A 48 -3.32 -3.04 9.83
CA GLU A 48 -2.37 -1.92 9.97
C GLU A 48 -2.27 -1.10 8.70
N GLN A 49 -2.30 -1.73 7.52
CA GLN A 49 -2.36 -1.02 6.23
C GLN A 49 -3.60 -0.15 6.11
N VAL A 50 -4.78 -0.66 6.47
CA VAL A 50 -6.02 0.13 6.48
C VAL A 50 -5.91 1.31 7.44
N LYS A 51 -5.40 1.09 8.67
CA LYS A 51 -5.20 2.16 9.66
C LYS A 51 -4.23 3.23 9.16
N LEU A 52 -3.18 2.83 8.44
CA LEU A 52 -2.24 3.77 7.83
C LEU A 52 -2.91 4.63 6.75
N LEU A 53 -3.68 4.03 5.86
CA LEU A 53 -4.45 4.77 4.85
C LEU A 53 -5.40 5.77 5.50
N MET A 54 -6.08 5.40 6.58
CA MET A 54 -6.94 6.31 7.36
C MET A 54 -6.14 7.46 7.98
N LYS A 55 -4.96 7.21 8.56
CA LYS A 55 -4.10 8.26 9.12
C LYS A 55 -3.65 9.26 8.05
N ILE A 56 -3.28 8.77 6.86
CA ILE A 56 -2.88 9.60 5.72
C ILE A 56 -4.05 10.51 5.28
N ASP A 57 -5.23 9.94 5.12
CA ASP A 57 -6.40 10.65 4.62
C ASP A 57 -6.96 11.67 5.63
N ASN A 58 -6.90 11.35 6.92
CA ASN A 58 -7.34 12.22 8.02
C ASN A 58 -6.25 13.23 8.46
N GLN A 59 -5.17 13.40 7.71
CA GLN A 59 -4.08 14.33 8.02
C GLN A 59 -3.48 14.14 9.43
N GLN A 60 -3.45 12.90 9.92
CA GLN A 60 -2.91 12.58 11.26
C GLN A 60 -1.39 12.39 11.26
N LEU A 61 -0.75 12.52 10.10
CA LEU A 61 0.69 12.43 9.92
C LEU A 61 1.27 13.84 9.70
N LYS A 62 2.49 14.08 10.19
CA LYS A 62 3.18 15.37 10.06
C LYS A 62 3.86 15.56 8.69
N PHE A 63 3.28 15.02 7.63
CA PHE A 63 3.79 15.22 6.28
C PHE A 63 3.10 16.41 5.61
N ASP A 64 3.83 17.09 4.74
CA ASP A 64 3.29 18.17 3.91
C ASP A 64 2.16 17.63 3.03
N GLU A 65 1.05 18.34 3.01
CA GLU A 65 -0.16 17.97 2.26
C GLU A 65 0.12 17.83 0.75
N ASN A 66 1.02 18.63 0.20
CA ASN A 66 1.39 18.52 -1.21
C ASN A 66 2.03 17.18 -1.53
N TYR A 67 2.86 16.63 -0.62
CA TYR A 67 3.44 15.30 -0.81
C TYR A 67 2.40 14.20 -0.67
N ILE A 68 1.49 14.31 0.30
CA ILE A 68 0.35 13.38 0.44
C ILE A 68 -0.49 13.37 -0.84
N ASN A 69 -0.84 14.56 -1.36
CA ASN A 69 -1.62 14.67 -2.58
C ASN A 69 -0.89 14.11 -3.80
N ALA A 70 0.42 14.36 -3.94
CA ALA A 70 1.23 13.79 -5.00
C ALA A 70 1.25 12.24 -4.95
N VAL A 71 1.35 11.64 -3.76
CA VAL A 71 1.24 10.18 -3.58
C VAL A 71 -0.15 9.70 -3.98
N LYS A 72 -1.22 10.34 -3.50
CA LYS A 72 -2.61 9.98 -3.84
C LYS A 72 -2.83 10.07 -5.37
N ASP A 73 -2.33 11.10 -6.01
CA ASP A 73 -2.42 11.25 -7.47
C ASP A 73 -1.69 10.12 -8.21
N SER A 74 -0.48 9.75 -7.73
CA SER A 74 0.34 8.71 -8.36
C SER A 74 -0.28 7.30 -8.30
N ILE A 75 -1.15 7.04 -7.33
CA ILE A 75 -1.85 5.75 -7.15
C ILE A 75 -3.33 5.83 -7.55
N THR A 76 -3.79 6.92 -8.14
CA THR A 76 -5.17 7.05 -8.61
C THR A 76 -5.38 6.19 -9.85
N LEU A 77 -6.32 5.25 -9.76
CA LEU A 77 -6.69 4.31 -10.82
C LEU A 77 -7.87 4.81 -11.66
N LYS A 78 -8.83 5.50 -11.02
CA LYS A 78 -10.00 6.08 -11.68
C LYS A 78 -10.45 7.34 -10.95
N LYS A 79 -10.85 8.35 -11.70
CA LYS A 79 -11.42 9.60 -11.17
C LYS A 79 -12.60 10.03 -12.03
N ALA A 80 -13.72 10.34 -11.39
CA ALA A 80 -14.94 10.90 -12.02
C ALA A 80 -15.59 11.87 -11.01
N ASN A 81 -16.73 12.49 -11.38
CA ASN A 81 -17.44 13.37 -10.46
C ASN A 81 -17.78 12.63 -9.14
N GLN A 82 -17.37 13.22 -8.01
CA GLN A 82 -17.61 12.69 -6.67
C GLN A 82 -17.15 11.23 -6.44
N TYR A 83 -16.25 10.73 -7.29
CA TYR A 83 -15.70 9.39 -7.20
C TYR A 83 -14.19 9.40 -7.50
N ARG A 84 -13.41 8.80 -6.64
CA ARG A 84 -11.98 8.56 -6.86
C ARG A 84 -11.61 7.19 -6.31
N TYR A 85 -10.98 6.38 -7.14
CA TYR A 85 -10.47 5.07 -6.78
C TYR A 85 -8.95 5.09 -6.82
N LEU A 86 -8.35 4.83 -5.67
CA LEU A 86 -6.91 4.79 -5.46
C LEU A 86 -6.50 3.37 -5.08
N GLY A 87 -5.35 2.93 -5.55
CA GLY A 87 -4.84 1.64 -5.13
C GLY A 87 -3.42 1.34 -5.60
N LYS A 88 -2.74 0.48 -4.84
CA LYS A 88 -1.38 0.03 -5.13
C LYS A 88 -1.26 -1.47 -4.91
N THR A 89 -0.73 -2.15 -5.92
CA THR A 89 -0.39 -3.58 -5.85
C THR A 89 1.04 -3.78 -5.34
N GLY A 90 1.26 -4.90 -4.66
CA GLY A 90 2.58 -5.41 -4.29
C GLY A 90 2.65 -6.92 -4.55
N THR A 91 3.80 -7.43 -4.98
CA THR A 91 4.04 -8.87 -5.16
C THR A 91 5.37 -9.24 -4.54
N GLY A 92 5.36 -10.14 -3.56
CA GLY A 92 6.54 -10.76 -2.99
C GLY A 92 6.91 -12.01 -3.78
N ILE A 93 8.21 -12.17 -4.05
CA ILE A 93 8.74 -13.28 -4.86
C ILE A 93 9.80 -14.02 -4.07
N ILE A 94 9.60 -15.34 -3.85
CA ILE A 94 10.58 -16.24 -3.27
C ILE A 94 10.91 -17.33 -4.28
N ASN A 95 12.20 -17.51 -4.59
CA ASN A 95 12.67 -18.52 -5.53
C ASN A 95 11.95 -18.49 -6.89
N GLY A 96 11.69 -17.28 -7.41
CA GLY A 96 11.00 -17.06 -8.69
C GLY A 96 9.49 -17.33 -8.67
N LYS A 97 8.89 -17.57 -7.50
CA LYS A 97 7.45 -17.81 -7.33
C LYS A 97 6.79 -16.64 -6.62
N GLU A 98 5.62 -16.25 -7.08
CA GLU A 98 4.78 -15.24 -6.43
C GLU A 98 4.11 -15.84 -5.20
N THR A 99 4.59 -15.46 -4.02
CA THR A 99 4.18 -16.05 -2.74
C THR A 99 3.36 -15.13 -1.88
N ASN A 100 3.36 -13.83 -2.19
CA ASN A 100 2.74 -12.81 -1.36
C ASN A 100 2.18 -11.69 -2.24
N GLY A 101 0.86 -11.58 -2.30
CA GLY A 101 0.16 -10.60 -3.13
C GLY A 101 -0.59 -9.58 -2.28
N TRP A 102 -0.37 -8.29 -2.53
CA TRP A 102 -1.06 -7.20 -1.88
C TRP A 102 -1.80 -6.31 -2.85
N PHE A 103 -2.96 -5.87 -2.44
CA PHE A 103 -3.63 -4.73 -3.03
C PHE A 103 -4.30 -3.91 -1.93
N ILE A 104 -3.88 -2.65 -1.79
CA ILE A 104 -4.41 -1.71 -0.80
C ILE A 104 -4.95 -0.49 -1.50
N GLY A 105 -5.95 0.16 -0.94
CA GLY A 105 -6.46 1.37 -1.55
C GLY A 105 -7.61 2.03 -0.80
N THR A 106 -8.15 3.04 -1.45
CA THR A 106 -9.25 3.85 -0.96
C THR A 106 -10.25 4.12 -2.09
N ILE A 107 -11.53 4.08 -1.78
CA ILE A 107 -12.59 4.61 -2.62
C ILE A 107 -13.16 5.85 -1.93
N GLU A 108 -13.03 6.99 -2.56
CA GLU A 108 -13.70 8.22 -2.18
C GLU A 108 -14.97 8.34 -3.04
N LYS A 109 -16.15 8.31 -2.41
CA LYS A 109 -17.44 8.35 -3.11
C LYS A 109 -18.46 9.17 -2.32
N ASN A 110 -19.02 10.20 -2.96
CA ASN A 110 -20.06 11.06 -2.37
C ASN A 110 -19.67 11.60 -0.96
N GLY A 111 -18.43 12.07 -0.80
CA GLY A 111 -17.89 12.62 0.45
C GLY A 111 -17.59 11.59 1.53
N LYS A 112 -17.63 10.30 1.22
CA LYS A 112 -17.22 9.20 2.11
C LYS A 112 -15.99 8.51 1.59
N SER A 113 -15.11 8.06 2.50
CA SER A 113 -13.93 7.25 2.17
C SER A 113 -14.09 5.83 2.69
N TYR A 114 -13.78 4.87 1.85
CA TYR A 114 -13.76 3.43 2.14
C TYR A 114 -12.35 2.91 1.92
N TYR A 115 -11.77 2.33 2.97
CA TYR A 115 -10.39 1.84 2.95
C TYR A 115 -10.38 0.32 2.90
N PHE A 116 -9.50 -0.24 2.10
CA PHE A 116 -9.38 -1.68 1.97
C PHE A 116 -7.93 -2.15 1.86
N ALA A 117 -7.70 -3.38 2.28
CA ALA A 117 -6.43 -4.08 2.08
C ALA A 117 -6.72 -5.57 1.86
N THR A 118 -6.29 -6.10 0.73
CA THR A 118 -6.34 -7.52 0.40
C THR A 118 -4.93 -8.08 0.40
N HIS A 119 -4.74 -9.14 1.17
CA HIS A 119 -3.49 -9.88 1.25
C HIS A 119 -3.73 -11.34 0.85
N LEU A 120 -2.91 -11.83 -0.08
CA LEU A 120 -2.85 -13.22 -0.49
C LEU A 120 -1.52 -13.82 -0.07
N ASP A 121 -1.56 -14.98 0.56
CA ASP A 121 -0.39 -15.77 0.89
C ASP A 121 -0.49 -17.15 0.21
N GLY A 122 0.62 -17.66 -0.29
CA GLY A 122 0.63 -18.94 -1.00
C GLY A 122 2.01 -19.39 -1.46
N LYS A 123 2.08 -20.63 -1.91
CA LYS A 123 3.34 -21.22 -2.41
C LYS A 123 3.70 -20.77 -3.84
N ASN A 124 2.72 -20.27 -4.59
CA ASN A 124 2.87 -19.77 -5.95
C ASN A 124 1.56 -19.06 -6.37
N ASN A 125 1.64 -18.15 -7.36
CA ASN A 125 0.49 -17.45 -7.92
C ASN A 125 -0.31 -16.61 -6.89
N ALA A 126 0.35 -16.12 -5.83
CA ALA A 126 -0.16 -15.13 -4.90
C ALA A 126 0.38 -13.75 -5.29
N SER A 127 -0.17 -13.16 -6.36
CA SER A 127 0.31 -11.89 -6.91
C SER A 127 -0.55 -10.70 -6.50
N GLY A 128 0.03 -9.51 -6.56
CA GLY A 128 -0.71 -8.26 -6.37
C GLY A 128 -1.79 -8.04 -7.41
N LYS A 129 -1.59 -8.52 -8.66
CA LYS A 129 -2.64 -8.52 -9.69
C LYS A 129 -3.86 -9.32 -9.24
N LYS A 130 -3.63 -10.53 -8.75
CA LYS A 130 -4.71 -11.41 -8.27
C LYS A 130 -5.41 -10.81 -7.03
N ALA A 131 -4.66 -10.20 -6.12
CA ALA A 131 -5.25 -9.48 -4.99
C ALA A 131 -6.15 -8.33 -5.47
N LYS A 132 -5.71 -7.57 -6.48
CA LYS A 132 -6.51 -6.52 -7.11
C LYS A 132 -7.80 -7.08 -7.73
N ASP A 133 -7.68 -8.12 -8.56
CA ASP A 133 -8.84 -8.72 -9.26
C ASP A 133 -9.91 -9.23 -8.26
N ILE A 134 -9.48 -9.78 -7.10
CA ILE A 134 -10.38 -10.20 -6.02
C ILE A 134 -11.01 -8.99 -5.34
N SER A 135 -10.21 -7.98 -5.00
CA SER A 135 -10.71 -6.76 -4.35
C SER A 135 -11.76 -6.06 -5.20
N GLU A 136 -11.48 -5.90 -6.50
CA GLU A 136 -12.41 -5.21 -7.41
C GLU A 136 -13.76 -5.94 -7.49
N LYS A 137 -13.80 -7.26 -7.55
CA LYS A 137 -15.04 -8.04 -7.50
C LYS A 137 -15.84 -7.80 -6.22
N ILE A 138 -15.16 -7.82 -5.06
CA ILE A 138 -15.81 -7.55 -3.77
C ILE A 138 -16.36 -6.13 -3.72
N LEU A 139 -15.58 -5.14 -4.18
CA LEU A 139 -15.98 -3.74 -4.19
C LEU A 139 -17.13 -3.47 -5.18
N GLU A 140 -17.20 -4.22 -6.29
CA GLU A 140 -18.34 -4.20 -7.23
C GLU A 140 -19.59 -4.78 -6.58
N GLU A 141 -19.50 -5.93 -5.92
CA GLU A 141 -20.63 -6.56 -5.18
C GLU A 141 -21.14 -5.65 -4.04
N MET A 142 -20.26 -4.85 -3.46
CA MET A 142 -20.61 -3.82 -2.44
C MET A 142 -21.16 -2.53 -3.05
N GLU A 143 -21.32 -2.43 -4.37
CA GLU A 143 -21.77 -1.25 -5.12
C GLU A 143 -20.87 -0.01 -4.92
N LEU A 144 -19.60 -0.22 -4.56
CA LEU A 144 -18.64 0.86 -4.36
C LEU A 144 -17.92 1.29 -5.65
N MET A 145 -17.90 0.45 -6.69
CA MET A 145 -17.18 0.67 -7.95
C MET A 145 -18.03 1.29 -9.07
N GLN A 146 -19.28 1.66 -8.80
CA GLN A 146 -20.22 2.22 -9.79
C GLN A 146 -20.19 3.74 -9.82
#